data_e69c6b68617839a6a7a1f545e15320ae
#
_entry.id   e69c6b68617839a6a7a1f545e15320ae
#
_cell.length_a   1.000
_cell.length_b   1.000
_cell.length_c   1.000
_cell.angle_alpha   90.00
_cell.angle_beta   90.00
_cell.angle_gamma   90.00
#
_symmetry.space_group_name_H-M   'P 1'
#
loop_
_entity.id
_entity.type
_entity.pdbx_description
1 polymer ?
#
loop_
_entity_poly.entity_id
_entity_poly.type
_entity_poly.pdbx_seq_one_letter_code
_entity_poly.pdbx_strand_id
1 'polypeptide(L)'
;HAQGSNDYSKDEKVIEQGKALFVQNCSSCHSFKQRGIGPDLSGVTDEVPQAVLLRFIRNSQSIIEGGNPRGIRLFAEYKVPMPSFENLSNDELGSVLAYMDTYRFKEEPEITQKFGLPLKDPIPDKVQKGGLTLELEEVTIAKPSSAKAPLARLNQMKVLPGKNERSFIEDLNGKLYELRNKEL
;
A
#
# COMPACT_ATOMS: atom_id res chain seq x y z
N HIS A 1 25.80 -12.91 4.26
CA HIS A 1 24.40 -13.28 4.54
C HIS A 1 24.04 -14.45 3.64
N ALA A 2 23.93 -15.66 4.20
CA ALA A 2 23.42 -16.81 3.48
C ALA A 2 21.91 -16.60 3.29
N GLN A 3 21.49 -16.11 2.13
CA GLN A 3 20.11 -16.22 1.67
C GLN A 3 19.90 -17.70 1.33
N GLY A 4 19.29 -18.44 2.26
CA GLY A 4 18.72 -19.73 1.93
C GLY A 4 17.66 -19.48 0.86
N SER A 5 17.84 -20.08 -0.32
CA SER A 5 16.83 -20.04 -1.37
C SER A 5 15.55 -20.64 -0.83
N ASN A 6 14.51 -19.81 -0.66
CA ASN A 6 13.18 -20.28 -0.33
C ASN A 6 12.64 -21.01 -1.57
N ASP A 7 12.66 -22.33 -1.57
CA ASP A 7 12.13 -23.14 -2.66
C ASP A 7 10.72 -23.60 -2.31
N TYR A 8 9.73 -22.86 -2.82
CA TYR A 8 8.31 -23.17 -2.63
C TYR A 8 7.79 -24.00 -3.80
N SER A 9 6.90 -24.95 -3.54
CA SER A 9 6.29 -25.79 -4.57
C SER A 9 5.62 -24.94 -5.65
N LYS A 10 5.81 -25.34 -6.91
CA LYS A 10 5.15 -24.75 -8.09
C LYS A 10 4.02 -25.66 -8.62
N ASP A 11 3.75 -26.77 -7.95
CA ASP A 11 2.67 -27.67 -8.32
C ASP A 11 1.31 -26.98 -8.07
N GLU A 12 0.48 -26.90 -9.11
CA GLU A 12 -0.83 -26.26 -9.06
C GLU A 12 -1.75 -26.88 -8.00
N LYS A 13 -1.67 -28.19 -7.79
CA LYS A 13 -2.48 -28.87 -6.76
C LYS A 13 -2.09 -28.46 -5.36
N VAL A 14 -0.78 -28.32 -5.12
CA VAL A 14 -0.24 -27.86 -3.83
C VAL A 14 -0.64 -26.39 -3.59
N ILE A 15 -0.55 -25.55 -4.62
CA ILE A 15 -0.94 -24.15 -4.56
C ILE A 15 -2.44 -24.01 -4.29
N GLU A 16 -3.30 -24.78 -4.97
CA GLU A 16 -4.76 -24.70 -4.76
C GLU A 16 -5.16 -25.22 -3.36
N GLN A 17 -4.51 -26.27 -2.86
CA GLN A 17 -4.67 -26.70 -1.47
C GLN A 17 -4.25 -25.59 -0.50
N GLY A 18 -3.12 -24.93 -0.74
CA GLY A 18 -2.65 -23.82 0.06
C GLY A 18 -3.60 -22.63 0.05
N LYS A 19 -4.21 -22.33 -1.11
CA LYS A 19 -5.24 -21.31 -1.26
C LYS A 19 -6.48 -21.64 -0.42
N ALA A 20 -6.96 -22.88 -0.46
CA ALA A 20 -8.11 -23.29 0.34
C ALA A 20 -7.84 -23.13 1.84
N LEU A 21 -6.67 -23.55 2.31
CA LEU A 21 -6.24 -23.40 3.71
C LEU A 21 -6.07 -21.93 4.09
N PHE A 22 -5.51 -21.11 3.20
CA PHE A 22 -5.35 -19.67 3.43
C PHE A 22 -6.71 -18.97 3.56
N VAL A 23 -7.65 -19.27 2.66
CA VAL A 23 -9.01 -18.71 2.71
C VAL A 23 -9.70 -19.10 4.02
N GLN A 24 -9.57 -20.33 4.45
CA GLN A 24 -10.20 -20.82 5.66
C GLN A 24 -9.61 -20.21 6.94
N ASN A 25 -8.29 -20.05 7.01
CA ASN A 25 -7.60 -19.77 8.28
C ASN A 25 -6.98 -18.36 8.36
N CYS A 26 -6.68 -17.72 7.23
CA CYS A 26 -5.83 -16.53 7.20
C CYS A 26 -6.54 -15.29 6.62
N SER A 27 -7.45 -15.49 5.66
CA SER A 27 -8.03 -14.41 4.86
C SER A 27 -8.91 -13.44 5.64
N SER A 28 -9.40 -13.82 6.82
CA SER A 28 -10.17 -12.93 7.70
C SER A 28 -9.33 -11.77 8.25
N CYS A 29 -8.02 -11.98 8.39
CA CYS A 29 -7.10 -10.97 8.93
C CYS A 29 -6.06 -10.48 7.91
N HIS A 30 -5.70 -11.33 6.96
CA HIS A 30 -4.64 -11.06 5.99
C HIS A 30 -5.16 -11.02 4.56
N SER A 31 -4.54 -10.19 3.75
CA SER A 31 -4.78 -10.11 2.32
C SER A 31 -3.47 -9.83 1.58
N PHE A 32 -3.55 -9.73 0.25
CA PHE A 32 -2.45 -9.34 -0.61
C PHE A 32 -2.75 -7.98 -1.23
N LYS A 33 -1.72 -7.13 -1.36
CA LYS A 33 -1.78 -5.78 -1.94
C LYS A 33 -2.57 -4.74 -1.14
N GLN A 34 -3.01 -5.08 0.06
CA GLN A 34 -3.68 -4.13 0.94
C GLN A 34 -3.55 -4.53 2.41
N ARG A 35 -3.58 -3.53 3.28
CA ARG A 35 -3.56 -3.73 4.72
C ARG A 35 -4.95 -4.16 5.21
N GLY A 36 -4.99 -5.19 6.07
CA GLY A 36 -6.18 -5.65 6.77
C GLY A 36 -6.09 -5.47 8.29
N ILE A 37 -6.73 -6.38 9.04
CA ILE A 37 -6.56 -6.52 10.50
C ILE A 37 -5.11 -6.87 10.82
N GLY A 38 -4.51 -7.76 10.01
CA GLY A 38 -3.10 -8.07 10.01
C GLY A 38 -2.35 -7.39 8.86
N PRO A 39 -1.03 -7.60 8.77
CA PRO A 39 -0.22 -7.05 7.69
C PRO A 39 -0.60 -7.62 6.32
N ASP A 40 -0.34 -6.82 5.28
CA ASP A 40 -0.25 -7.28 3.90
C ASP A 40 0.83 -8.36 3.78
N LEU A 41 0.49 -9.46 3.12
CA LEU A 41 1.40 -10.59 2.94
C LEU A 41 2.05 -10.66 1.55
N SER A 42 1.82 -9.66 0.69
CA SER A 42 2.53 -9.57 -0.60
C SER A 42 4.03 -9.56 -0.39
N GLY A 43 4.74 -10.39 -1.11
CA GLY A 43 6.20 -10.48 -1.09
C GLY A 43 6.84 -10.98 0.22
N VAL A 44 6.04 -11.38 1.21
CA VAL A 44 6.59 -11.85 2.50
C VAL A 44 7.50 -13.07 2.35
N THR A 45 7.26 -13.89 1.33
CA THR A 45 8.07 -15.07 0.98
C THR A 45 9.44 -14.69 0.40
N ASP A 46 9.60 -13.49 -0.12
CA ASP A 46 10.89 -12.94 -0.58
C ASP A 46 11.66 -12.31 0.57
N GLU A 47 10.96 -11.66 1.50
CA GLU A 47 11.57 -10.92 2.60
C GLU A 47 11.99 -11.81 3.78
N VAL A 48 11.26 -12.90 4.02
CA VAL A 48 11.40 -13.69 5.25
C VAL A 48 11.76 -15.13 4.91
N PRO A 49 12.81 -15.70 5.54
CA PRO A 49 13.18 -17.09 5.35
C PRO A 49 12.01 -18.04 5.68
N GLN A 50 11.82 -19.08 4.86
CA GLN A 50 10.75 -20.06 5.00
C GLN A 50 10.66 -20.64 6.43
N ALA A 51 11.80 -21.01 7.00
CA ALA A 51 11.84 -21.59 8.35
C ALA A 51 11.32 -20.61 9.43
N VAL A 52 11.50 -19.29 9.22
CA VAL A 52 10.97 -18.26 10.12
C VAL A 52 9.47 -18.12 9.93
N LEU A 53 8.98 -18.11 8.68
CA LEU A 53 7.55 -18.07 8.37
C LEU A 53 6.81 -19.26 8.98
N LEU A 54 7.32 -20.47 8.81
CA LEU A 54 6.74 -21.68 9.38
C LEU A 54 6.60 -21.60 10.91
N ARG A 55 7.65 -21.17 11.61
CA ARG A 55 7.61 -20.99 13.06
C ARG A 55 6.64 -19.88 13.47
N PHE A 56 6.61 -18.79 12.70
CA PHE A 56 5.73 -17.65 12.98
C PHE A 56 4.26 -18.04 12.85
N ILE A 57 3.90 -18.78 11.81
CA ILE A 57 2.52 -19.25 11.59
C ILE A 57 2.12 -20.24 12.69
N ARG A 58 3.02 -21.15 13.07
CA ARG A 58 2.75 -22.12 14.13
C ARG A 58 2.44 -21.45 15.45
N ASN A 59 3.30 -20.53 15.88
CA ASN A 59 3.16 -19.87 17.17
C ASN A 59 3.84 -18.50 17.14
N SER A 60 3.09 -17.48 16.71
CA SER A 60 3.58 -16.09 16.63
C SER A 60 3.94 -15.53 17.99
N GLN A 61 3.20 -15.91 19.03
CA GLN A 61 3.43 -15.43 20.40
C GLN A 61 4.81 -15.87 20.90
N SER A 62 5.18 -17.14 20.72
CA SER A 62 6.50 -17.63 21.08
C SER A 62 7.65 -16.90 20.37
N ILE A 63 7.44 -16.52 19.12
CA ILE A 63 8.43 -15.75 18.34
C ILE A 63 8.58 -14.32 18.88
N ILE A 64 7.47 -13.70 19.29
CA ILE A 64 7.45 -12.35 19.88
C ILE A 64 8.15 -12.38 21.25
N GLU A 65 7.78 -13.31 22.11
CA GLU A 65 8.37 -13.52 23.45
C GLU A 65 9.86 -13.87 23.37
N GLY A 66 10.25 -14.60 22.33
CA GLY A 66 11.64 -14.91 22.01
C GLY A 66 12.46 -13.71 21.50
N GLY A 67 11.88 -12.50 21.47
CA GLY A 67 12.59 -11.28 21.14
C GLY A 67 12.80 -11.03 19.65
N ASN A 68 12.04 -11.69 18.76
CA ASN A 68 12.18 -11.45 17.31
C ASN A 68 11.79 -10.01 16.94
N PRO A 69 12.70 -9.20 16.36
CA PRO A 69 12.46 -7.78 16.12
C PRO A 69 11.27 -7.52 15.17
N ARG A 70 11.08 -8.37 14.14
CA ARG A 70 9.94 -8.25 13.21
C ARG A 70 8.64 -8.55 13.94
N GLY A 71 8.59 -9.62 14.75
CA GLY A 71 7.42 -10.00 15.51
C GLY A 71 7.00 -8.91 16.50
N ILE A 72 7.96 -8.37 17.26
CA ILE A 72 7.72 -7.28 18.22
C ILE A 72 7.17 -6.04 17.50
N ARG A 73 7.77 -5.64 16.38
CA ARG A 73 7.31 -4.48 15.60
C ARG A 73 5.89 -4.67 15.07
N LEU A 74 5.60 -5.83 14.48
CA LEU A 74 4.27 -6.12 13.95
C LEU A 74 3.22 -6.13 15.06
N PHE A 75 3.52 -6.73 16.21
CA PHE A 75 2.60 -6.72 17.35
C PHE A 75 2.37 -5.30 17.89
N ALA A 76 3.41 -4.49 17.96
CA ALA A 76 3.29 -3.09 18.39
C ALA A 76 2.44 -2.25 17.43
N GLU A 77 2.51 -2.55 16.14
CA GLU A 77 1.77 -1.83 15.09
C GLU A 77 0.30 -2.24 15.01
N TYR A 78 0.04 -3.55 14.97
CA TYR A 78 -1.31 -4.07 14.76
C TYR A 78 -2.09 -4.30 16.04
N LYS A 79 -1.42 -4.55 17.17
CA LYS A 79 -1.98 -4.79 18.51
C LYS A 79 -2.99 -5.93 18.57
N VAL A 80 -3.01 -6.78 17.57
CA VAL A 80 -3.85 -7.98 17.50
C VAL A 80 -2.92 -9.19 17.46
N PRO A 81 -3.03 -10.13 18.41
CA PRO A 81 -2.25 -11.35 18.37
C PRO A 81 -2.73 -12.25 17.22
N MET A 82 -1.79 -12.77 16.45
CA MET A 82 -2.09 -13.79 15.45
C MET A 82 -2.33 -15.12 16.18
N PRO A 83 -3.43 -15.84 15.89
CA PRO A 83 -3.67 -17.15 16.45
C PRO A 83 -2.55 -18.15 16.15
N SER A 84 -2.43 -19.19 16.99
CA SER A 84 -1.53 -20.31 16.74
C SER A 84 -2.18 -21.30 15.78
N PHE A 85 -1.38 -21.83 14.83
CA PHE A 85 -1.78 -22.87 13.86
C PHE A 85 -0.92 -24.11 14.01
N GLU A 86 -0.69 -24.55 15.25
CA GLU A 86 0.09 -25.76 15.57
C GLU A 86 -0.57 -27.04 15.08
N ASN A 87 -1.88 -27.00 14.85
CA ASN A 87 -2.67 -28.11 14.31
C ASN A 87 -2.42 -28.38 12.82
N LEU A 88 -1.84 -27.43 12.08
CA LEU A 88 -1.51 -27.63 10.68
C LEU A 88 -0.20 -28.43 10.55
N SER A 89 -0.23 -29.45 9.69
CA SER A 89 0.95 -30.25 9.35
C SER A 89 2.01 -29.45 8.60
N ASN A 90 3.22 -29.99 8.47
CA ASN A 90 4.28 -29.36 7.67
C ASN A 90 3.89 -29.22 6.19
N ASP A 91 3.20 -30.23 5.63
CA ASP A 91 2.78 -30.21 4.23
C ASP A 91 1.68 -29.17 3.98
N GLU A 92 0.73 -29.04 4.92
CA GLU A 92 -0.30 -27.99 4.85
C GLU A 92 0.30 -26.58 4.96
N LEU A 93 1.21 -26.37 5.89
CA LEU A 93 1.92 -25.08 5.99
C LEU A 93 2.78 -24.82 4.76
N GLY A 94 3.42 -25.87 4.22
CA GLY A 94 4.18 -25.77 2.97
C GLY A 94 3.31 -25.34 1.79
N SER A 95 2.08 -25.89 1.71
CA SER A 95 1.13 -25.50 0.66
C SER A 95 0.62 -24.06 0.84
N VAL A 96 0.35 -23.61 2.07
CA VAL A 96 0.01 -22.21 2.35
C VAL A 96 1.12 -21.28 1.91
N LEU A 97 2.38 -21.61 2.20
CA LEU A 97 3.52 -20.79 1.77
C LEU A 97 3.69 -20.83 0.25
N ALA A 98 3.44 -21.96 -0.42
CA ALA A 98 3.45 -22.03 -1.88
C ALA A 98 2.37 -21.13 -2.51
N TYR A 99 1.19 -21.08 -1.93
CA TYR A 99 0.14 -20.14 -2.35
C TYR A 99 0.56 -18.69 -2.11
N MET A 100 1.08 -18.34 -0.92
CA MET A 100 1.57 -16.99 -0.62
C MET A 100 2.67 -16.56 -1.60
N ASP A 101 3.51 -17.48 -2.02
CA ASP A 101 4.59 -17.26 -2.96
C ASP A 101 4.11 -16.86 -4.38
N THR A 102 2.87 -17.12 -4.72
CA THR A 102 2.28 -16.61 -5.99
C THR A 102 2.07 -15.10 -5.97
N TYR A 103 2.10 -14.46 -4.79
CA TYR A 103 1.97 -13.03 -4.59
C TYR A 103 3.31 -12.36 -4.25
N ARG A 104 4.41 -12.89 -4.79
CA ARG A 104 5.71 -12.22 -4.71
C ARG A 104 5.58 -10.79 -5.20
N PHE A 105 6.38 -9.91 -4.63
CA PHE A 105 6.69 -8.70 -5.37
C PHE A 105 7.26 -9.20 -6.72
N LYS A 106 6.49 -9.07 -7.78
CA LYS A 106 7.15 -9.05 -9.08
C LYS A 106 8.22 -7.98 -8.89
N GLU A 107 9.48 -8.34 -9.04
CA GLU A 107 10.46 -7.34 -9.42
C GLU A 107 9.72 -6.59 -10.53
N GLU A 108 9.24 -5.37 -10.20
CA GLU A 108 8.94 -4.48 -11.30
C GLU A 108 10.21 -4.56 -12.10
N PRO A 109 10.13 -5.04 -13.38
CA PRO A 109 11.32 -5.11 -14.20
C PRO A 109 11.98 -3.79 -13.92
N GLU A 110 13.17 -3.82 -13.25
CA GLU A 110 13.86 -2.58 -12.90
C GLU A 110 13.49 -1.66 -14.02
N ILE A 111 12.79 -0.58 -13.75
CA ILE A 111 12.61 0.41 -14.77
C ILE A 111 13.99 1.02 -14.94
N THR A 112 14.89 0.22 -15.41
CA THR A 112 15.85 0.50 -16.44
C THR A 112 15.06 0.61 -17.76
N GLN A 113 13.85 1.09 -17.73
CA GLN A 113 13.52 2.11 -18.65
C GLN A 113 14.64 3.11 -18.33
N LYS A 114 15.76 2.91 -18.98
CA LYS A 114 16.49 4.04 -19.53
C LYS A 114 15.37 4.96 -19.90
N PHE A 115 15.06 5.90 -18.95
CA PHE A 115 14.09 6.95 -19.22
C PHE A 115 14.49 7.40 -20.58
N GLY A 116 13.69 7.03 -21.61
CA GLY A 116 14.17 7.12 -22.98
C GLY A 116 14.67 8.52 -23.08
N LEU A 117 15.81 8.74 -23.66
CA LEU A 117 16.44 10.07 -23.77
C LEU A 117 15.35 11.10 -23.75
N PRO A 118 15.35 12.08 -22.83
CA PRO A 118 14.23 13.02 -22.63
C PRO A 118 13.70 13.36 -23.99
N LEU A 119 12.42 13.15 -24.24
CA LEU A 119 11.83 13.40 -25.55
C LEU A 119 12.31 14.79 -25.96
N LYS A 120 13.09 14.86 -27.03
CA LYS A 120 13.76 16.11 -27.43
C LYS A 120 12.73 17.21 -27.70
N ASP A 121 11.53 16.81 -27.99
CA ASP A 121 10.33 17.66 -28.12
C ASP A 121 9.10 16.76 -27.86
N PRO A 122 8.60 16.67 -26.61
CA PRO A 122 7.44 15.85 -26.28
C PRO A 122 6.14 16.34 -26.95
N ILE A 123 6.14 17.57 -27.46
CA ILE A 123 5.03 18.17 -28.20
C ILE A 123 5.55 18.52 -29.59
N PRO A 124 5.46 17.57 -30.56
CA PRO A 124 6.04 17.76 -31.91
C PRO A 124 5.44 18.97 -32.62
N ASP A 125 4.18 19.27 -32.36
CA ASP A 125 3.52 20.45 -32.90
C ASP A 125 3.51 21.58 -31.88
N LYS A 126 4.17 22.67 -32.19
CA LYS A 126 4.09 23.86 -31.34
C LYS A 126 2.63 24.27 -31.18
N VAL A 127 2.15 24.26 -29.93
CA VAL A 127 0.85 24.81 -29.62
C VAL A 127 0.80 26.23 -30.16
N GLN A 128 -0.04 26.47 -31.14
CA GLN A 128 -0.19 27.80 -31.73
C GLN A 128 -0.71 28.75 -30.63
N LYS A 129 -0.11 29.90 -30.53
CA LYS A 129 -0.60 30.96 -29.61
C LYS A 129 -2.02 31.31 -30.07
N GLY A 130 -3.01 30.89 -29.27
CA GLY A 130 -4.38 31.36 -29.46
C GLY A 130 -4.49 32.85 -29.13
N GLY A 131 -5.53 33.49 -29.63
CA GLY A 131 -5.85 34.88 -29.25
C GLY A 131 -6.45 35.02 -27.84
N LEU A 132 -6.53 33.90 -27.09
CA LEU A 132 -7.07 33.92 -25.72
C LEU A 132 -6.01 34.42 -24.76
N THR A 133 -6.30 35.55 -24.13
CA THR A 133 -5.51 36.07 -22.99
C THR A 133 -6.23 35.74 -21.71
N LEU A 134 -5.55 35.06 -20.79
CA LEU A 134 -6.05 34.74 -19.45
C LEU A 134 -5.42 35.74 -18.48
N GLU A 135 -6.25 36.42 -17.72
CA GLU A 135 -5.85 37.22 -16.57
C GLU A 135 -6.14 36.39 -15.30
N LEU A 136 -5.14 36.25 -14.44
CA LEU A 136 -5.28 35.54 -13.18
C LEU A 136 -5.47 36.57 -12.06
N GLU A 137 -6.56 36.46 -11.34
CA GLU A 137 -6.85 37.21 -10.13
C GLU A 137 -6.65 36.34 -8.91
N GLU A 138 -5.91 36.82 -7.91
CA GLU A 138 -5.84 36.12 -6.62
C GLU A 138 -7.19 36.28 -5.89
N VAL A 139 -7.87 35.17 -5.63
CA VAL A 139 -9.15 35.18 -4.95
C VAL A 139 -8.97 35.19 -3.44
N THR A 140 -8.11 34.30 -2.94
CA THR A 140 -7.84 34.15 -1.51
C THR A 140 -6.62 33.27 -1.27
N ILE A 141 -6.07 33.33 -0.08
CA ILE A 141 -4.94 32.49 0.36
C ILE A 141 -5.42 31.53 1.45
N ALA A 142 -5.29 30.23 1.19
CA ALA A 142 -5.64 29.22 2.17
C ALA A 142 -4.68 29.25 3.37
N LYS A 143 -5.23 29.22 4.58
CA LYS A 143 -4.44 29.08 5.80
C LYS A 143 -3.74 27.71 5.83
N PRO A 144 -2.54 27.63 6.41
CA PRO A 144 -1.87 26.35 6.57
C PRO A 144 -2.73 25.32 7.27
N SER A 145 -2.80 24.11 6.72
CA SER A 145 -3.45 22.94 7.31
C SER A 145 -2.45 21.98 7.95
N SER A 146 -1.15 22.21 7.72
CA SER A 146 -0.03 21.44 8.27
C SER A 146 1.08 22.37 8.75
N ALA A 147 1.79 21.95 9.81
CA ALA A 147 2.99 22.63 10.27
C ALA A 147 4.24 22.29 9.43
N LYS A 148 4.17 21.26 8.59
CA LYS A 148 5.27 20.82 7.71
C LYS A 148 4.87 21.00 6.25
N ALA A 149 5.83 21.33 5.41
CA ALA A 149 5.61 21.44 3.96
C ALA A 149 5.14 20.11 3.33
N PRO A 150 4.20 20.14 2.37
CA PRO A 150 3.47 21.33 1.93
C PRO A 150 2.45 21.81 2.98
N LEU A 151 2.43 23.11 3.23
CA LEU A 151 1.62 23.75 4.28
C LEU A 151 0.11 23.58 4.05
N ALA A 152 -0.32 23.50 2.79
CA ALA A 152 -1.66 23.16 2.35
C ALA A 152 -1.58 22.30 1.10
N ARG A 153 -2.55 21.39 0.92
CA ARG A 153 -2.61 20.46 -0.23
C ARG A 153 -4.00 20.50 -0.84
N LEU A 154 -4.37 21.67 -1.38
CA LEU A 154 -5.67 21.87 -2.01
C LEU A 154 -5.78 20.96 -3.22
N ASN A 155 -6.86 20.18 -3.28
CA ASN A 155 -7.07 19.15 -4.30
C ASN A 155 -8.22 19.46 -5.24
N GLN A 156 -9.39 19.74 -4.69
CA GLN A 156 -10.61 19.91 -5.45
C GLN A 156 -11.43 21.07 -4.93
N MET A 157 -12.05 21.82 -5.85
CA MET A 157 -13.03 22.83 -5.54
C MET A 157 -14.38 22.43 -6.17
N LYS A 158 -15.46 22.49 -5.38
CA LYS A 158 -16.84 22.30 -5.84
C LYS A 158 -17.66 23.54 -5.55
N VAL A 159 -18.28 24.08 -6.57
CA VAL A 159 -19.25 25.17 -6.46
C VAL A 159 -20.62 24.59 -6.19
N LEU A 160 -21.30 25.10 -5.15
CA LEU A 160 -22.68 24.73 -4.90
C LEU A 160 -23.62 25.60 -5.75
N PRO A 161 -24.55 25.01 -6.50
CA PRO A 161 -25.55 25.76 -7.21
C PRO A 161 -26.48 26.48 -6.22
N GLY A 162 -26.71 27.75 -6.40
CA GLY A 162 -27.62 28.52 -5.55
C GLY A 162 -27.43 30.04 -5.71
N LYS A 163 -28.25 30.81 -4.97
CA LYS A 163 -28.21 32.29 -5.03
C LYS A 163 -26.96 32.90 -4.37
N ASN A 164 -26.28 32.15 -3.52
CA ASN A 164 -25.03 32.57 -2.87
C ASN A 164 -23.92 31.67 -3.42
N GLU A 165 -23.02 32.23 -4.17
CA GLU A 165 -21.83 31.51 -4.68
C GLU A 165 -21.00 31.00 -3.52
N ARG A 166 -21.24 29.74 -3.16
CA ARG A 166 -20.48 29.01 -2.15
C ARG A 166 -19.67 27.93 -2.83
N SER A 167 -18.41 27.86 -2.50
CA SER A 167 -17.55 26.79 -2.97
C SER A 167 -16.90 26.08 -1.80
N PHE A 168 -16.74 24.79 -1.93
CA PHE A 168 -15.97 23.99 -0.97
C PHE A 168 -14.66 23.56 -1.61
N ILE A 169 -13.59 23.67 -0.85
CA ILE A 169 -12.24 23.33 -1.27
C ILE A 169 -11.73 22.26 -0.31
N GLU A 170 -11.40 21.09 -0.84
CA GLU A 170 -10.83 19.97 -0.10
C GLU A 170 -9.32 20.11 0.03
N ASP A 171 -8.80 19.91 1.22
CA ASP A 171 -7.39 19.80 1.51
C ASP A 171 -7.05 18.35 1.88
N LEU A 172 -6.08 17.74 1.20
CA LEU A 172 -5.61 16.38 1.46
C LEU A 172 -5.01 16.19 2.86
N ASN A 173 -4.76 17.26 3.61
CA ASN A 173 -4.41 17.19 5.03
C ASN A 173 -5.65 17.06 5.95
N GLY A 174 -6.85 16.87 5.37
CA GLY A 174 -8.08 16.59 6.10
C GLY A 174 -8.91 17.80 6.49
N LYS A 175 -8.64 18.99 5.92
CA LYS A 175 -9.49 20.17 6.12
C LYS A 175 -10.45 20.36 4.94
N LEU A 176 -11.59 20.91 5.24
CA LEU A 176 -12.57 21.39 4.26
C LEU A 176 -12.77 22.90 4.49
N TYR A 177 -12.53 23.66 3.44
CA TYR A 177 -12.73 25.11 3.46
C TYR A 177 -14.02 25.46 2.74
N GLU A 178 -14.75 26.43 3.27
CA GLU A 178 -15.85 27.08 2.57
C GLU A 178 -15.37 28.43 2.05
N LEU A 179 -15.38 28.61 0.74
CA LEU A 179 -15.11 29.89 0.11
C LEU A 179 -16.42 30.65 -0.09
N ARG A 180 -16.55 31.80 0.56
CA ARG A 180 -17.71 32.70 0.44
C ARG A 180 -17.21 34.15 0.34
N ASN A 181 -17.66 34.87 -0.68
CA ASN A 181 -17.28 36.28 -0.88
C ASN A 181 -15.76 36.50 -0.89
N LYS A 182 -15.01 35.61 -1.52
CA LYS A 182 -13.53 35.61 -1.57
C LYS A 182 -12.82 35.35 -0.21
N GLU A 183 -13.55 34.89 0.81
CA GLU A 183 -13.00 34.51 2.12
C GLU A 183 -13.11 33.00 2.35
N LEU A 184 -12.08 32.42 2.98
CA LEU A 184 -11.97 31.01 3.35
C LEU A 184 -12.11 30.85 4.87
#